data_740cd95b689280ae362d46923f94444a
#
_entry.id   740cd95b689280ae362d46923f94444a
#
_cell.length_a   1.000
_cell.length_b   1.000
_cell.length_c   1.000
_cell.angle_alpha   90.00
_cell.angle_beta   90.00
_cell.angle_gamma   90.00
#
_symmetry.space_group_name_H-M   'P 1'
#
loop_
_entity.id
_entity.type
_entity.pdbx_description
1 polymer ?
#
loop_
_entity_poly.entity_id
_entity_poly.type
_entity_poly.pdbx_seq_one_letter_code
_entity_poly.pdbx_strand_id
1 'polypeptide(L)'
;DVKTFGATTAQIRELIGYLNAEKVSVIVMEATSDYWKPSYYLMEDQLPVMLLNGKQTRNIPGRKSDVNDSTWLAQLAAHDLLHGSFIPPEPIRQLRTRSAMVHDRTKVYQRIEKLLESSGIKLSAVASTLIGVSARHMLDALAAGERDPQVLANMAAPGAVQDPRAH
;
A
#
# COMPACT_ATOMS: atom_id res chain seq x y z
N ASP A 1 5.98 -17.37 -29.66
CA ASP A 1 7.19 -16.53 -29.65
C ASP A 1 7.33 -15.91 -28.27
N VAL A 2 8.53 -15.82 -27.73
CA VAL A 2 8.78 -15.25 -26.39
C VAL A 2 9.51 -13.91 -26.55
N LYS A 3 8.92 -12.83 -26.04
CA LYS A 3 9.52 -11.50 -25.97
C LYS A 3 9.65 -11.04 -24.52
N THR A 4 10.71 -10.31 -24.24
CA THR A 4 10.96 -9.76 -22.90
C THR A 4 10.80 -8.26 -22.93
N PHE A 5 10.04 -7.73 -21.97
CA PHE A 5 9.84 -6.30 -21.75
C PHE A 5 10.26 -5.98 -20.32
N GLY A 6 10.77 -4.77 -20.10
CA GLY A 6 11.09 -4.31 -18.76
C GLY A 6 9.86 -3.84 -17.97
N ALA A 7 10.05 -3.55 -16.69
CA ALA A 7 8.98 -3.20 -15.75
C ALA A 7 8.80 -1.68 -15.53
N THR A 8 9.47 -0.82 -16.31
CA THR A 8 9.25 0.63 -16.23
C THR A 8 7.93 1.01 -16.91
N THR A 9 7.33 2.12 -16.50
CA THR A 9 6.07 2.61 -17.12
C THR A 9 6.17 2.75 -18.64
N ALA A 10 7.32 3.20 -19.15
CA ALA A 10 7.56 3.33 -20.58
C ALA A 10 7.55 1.97 -21.29
N GLN A 11 8.24 0.98 -20.72
CA GLN A 11 8.32 -0.37 -21.28
C GLN A 11 6.99 -1.13 -21.16
N ILE A 12 6.22 -0.88 -20.09
CA ILE A 12 4.86 -1.43 -19.99
C ILE A 12 3.95 -0.84 -21.07
N ARG A 13 4.05 0.46 -21.38
CA ARG A 13 3.31 1.08 -22.48
C ARG A 13 3.73 0.53 -23.85
N GLU A 14 5.01 0.26 -24.04
CA GLU A 14 5.51 -0.43 -25.24
C GLU A 14 4.89 -1.83 -25.36
N LEU A 15 4.86 -2.60 -24.27
CA LEU A 15 4.20 -3.90 -24.22
C LEU A 15 2.69 -3.78 -24.55
N ILE A 16 1.99 -2.79 -24.02
CA ILE A 16 0.57 -2.54 -24.36
C ILE A 16 0.41 -2.30 -25.86
N GLY A 17 1.25 -1.45 -26.45
CA GLY A 17 1.23 -1.19 -27.88
C GLY A 17 1.47 -2.44 -28.71
N TYR A 18 2.42 -3.27 -28.30
CA TYR A 18 2.70 -4.57 -28.94
C TYR A 18 1.49 -5.52 -28.86
N LEU A 19 0.92 -5.71 -27.66
CA LEU A 19 -0.21 -6.61 -27.44
C LEU A 19 -1.47 -6.17 -28.21
N ASN A 20 -1.70 -4.87 -28.32
CA ASN A 20 -2.79 -4.32 -29.16
C ASN A 20 -2.56 -4.59 -30.65
N ALA A 21 -1.32 -4.41 -31.14
CA ALA A 21 -0.98 -4.70 -32.54
C ALA A 21 -1.16 -6.18 -32.89
N GLU A 22 -0.82 -7.07 -31.96
CA GLU A 22 -1.03 -8.53 -32.10
C GLU A 22 -2.50 -8.97 -31.88
N LYS A 23 -3.40 -8.02 -31.53
CA LYS A 23 -4.82 -8.28 -31.26
C LYS A 23 -5.03 -9.39 -30.23
N VAL A 24 -4.27 -9.36 -29.14
CA VAL A 24 -4.35 -10.33 -28.06
C VAL A 24 -5.73 -10.27 -27.39
N SER A 25 -6.40 -11.42 -27.32
CA SER A 25 -7.78 -11.53 -26.78
C SER A 25 -7.83 -11.56 -25.25
N VAL A 26 -6.76 -12.02 -24.59
CA VAL A 26 -6.64 -12.07 -23.11
C VAL A 26 -5.18 -12.05 -22.70
N ILE A 27 -4.88 -11.33 -21.64
CA ILE A 27 -3.58 -11.31 -20.98
C ILE A 27 -3.72 -11.99 -19.64
N VAL A 28 -2.84 -12.95 -19.38
CA VAL A 28 -2.82 -13.66 -18.10
C VAL A 28 -1.60 -13.22 -17.30
N MET A 29 -1.81 -12.82 -16.06
CA MET A 29 -0.76 -12.39 -15.13
C MET A 29 -0.85 -13.18 -13.83
N GLU A 30 0.29 -13.60 -13.29
CA GLU A 30 0.35 -14.21 -11.95
C GLU A 30 0.51 -13.13 -10.87
N ALA A 31 -0.29 -13.22 -9.81
CA ALA A 31 -0.20 -12.34 -8.64
C ALA A 31 0.96 -12.76 -7.73
N THR A 32 2.15 -12.23 -7.99
CA THR A 32 3.32 -12.40 -7.12
C THR A 32 3.52 -11.12 -6.32
N SER A 33 3.28 -11.17 -5.00
CA SER A 33 3.34 -10.00 -4.10
C SER A 33 2.57 -8.80 -4.68
N ASP A 34 3.17 -7.61 -4.72
CA ASP A 34 2.60 -6.38 -5.29
C ASP A 34 3.17 -6.02 -6.68
N TYR A 35 4.06 -6.84 -7.23
CA TYR A 35 4.76 -6.56 -8.50
C TYR A 35 3.85 -6.51 -9.73
N TRP A 36 2.71 -7.19 -9.69
CA TRP A 36 1.72 -7.19 -10.76
C TRP A 36 0.96 -5.87 -10.91
N LYS A 37 0.83 -5.10 -9.81
CA LYS A 37 -0.03 -3.90 -9.74
C LYS A 37 0.31 -2.84 -10.78
N PRO A 38 1.58 -2.40 -10.96
CA PRO A 38 1.90 -1.38 -11.97
C PRO A 38 1.52 -1.79 -13.38
N SER A 39 1.80 -3.04 -13.75
CA SER A 39 1.46 -3.57 -15.07
C SER A 39 -0.05 -3.70 -15.24
N TYR A 40 -0.73 -4.28 -14.27
CA TYR A 40 -2.18 -4.45 -14.31
C TYR A 40 -2.92 -3.12 -14.45
N TYR A 41 -2.60 -2.14 -13.60
CA TYR A 41 -3.30 -0.85 -13.59
C TYR A 41 -3.05 -0.01 -14.85
N LEU A 42 -1.96 -0.23 -15.57
CA LEU A 42 -1.73 0.42 -16.85
C LEU A 42 -2.43 -0.27 -18.02
N MET A 43 -2.78 -1.56 -17.87
CA MET A 43 -3.38 -2.39 -18.92
C MET A 43 -4.90 -2.51 -18.79
N GLU A 44 -5.46 -2.48 -17.56
CA GLU A 44 -6.84 -2.87 -17.27
C GLU A 44 -7.91 -2.09 -18.08
N ASP A 45 -7.62 -0.83 -18.44
CA ASP A 45 -8.54 0.00 -19.21
C ASP A 45 -8.44 -0.22 -20.73
N GLN A 46 -7.39 -0.88 -21.20
CA GLN A 46 -7.07 -0.99 -22.62
C GLN A 46 -7.11 -2.42 -23.13
N LEU A 47 -6.91 -3.38 -22.26
CA LEU A 47 -6.74 -4.79 -22.61
C LEU A 47 -7.46 -5.70 -21.61
N PRO A 48 -8.02 -6.83 -22.03
CA PRO A 48 -8.62 -7.81 -21.13
C PRO A 48 -7.53 -8.54 -20.34
N VAL A 49 -7.32 -8.16 -19.08
CA VAL A 49 -6.31 -8.74 -18.20
C VAL A 49 -6.94 -9.65 -17.16
N MET A 50 -6.48 -10.88 -17.08
CA MET A 50 -6.85 -11.87 -16.07
C MET A 50 -5.71 -12.04 -15.08
N LEU A 51 -5.94 -11.69 -13.80
CA LEU A 51 -4.98 -11.92 -12.73
C LEU A 51 -5.22 -13.28 -12.08
N LEU A 52 -4.20 -14.10 -12.01
CA LEU A 52 -4.26 -15.41 -11.37
C LEU A 52 -3.65 -15.39 -9.97
N ASN A 53 -4.25 -16.16 -9.06
CA ASN A 53 -3.66 -16.39 -7.76
C ASN A 53 -2.52 -17.41 -7.87
N GLY A 54 -1.30 -17.05 -7.46
CA GLY A 54 -0.13 -17.93 -7.51
C GLY A 54 -0.27 -19.24 -6.72
N LYS A 55 -1.24 -19.36 -5.81
CA LYS A 55 -1.56 -20.66 -5.17
C LYS A 55 -2.30 -21.60 -6.11
N GLN A 56 -3.14 -21.07 -6.98
CA GLN A 56 -3.88 -21.88 -7.96
C GLN A 56 -2.94 -22.40 -9.05
N THR A 57 -2.00 -21.58 -9.49
CA THR A 57 -1.03 -21.96 -10.52
C THR A 57 0.01 -22.97 -10.04
N ARG A 58 0.39 -22.96 -8.75
CA ARG A 58 1.36 -23.91 -8.15
C ARG A 58 0.87 -25.37 -8.14
N ASN A 59 -0.43 -25.57 -8.09
CA ASN A 59 -1.00 -26.91 -7.96
C ASN A 59 -1.17 -27.64 -9.31
N ILE A 60 -0.79 -27.01 -10.41
CA ILE A 60 -0.96 -27.59 -11.74
C ILE A 60 0.36 -28.27 -12.15
N PRO A 61 0.36 -29.57 -12.53
CA PRO A 61 1.57 -30.33 -12.88
C PRO A 61 2.26 -29.79 -14.14
N GLY A 62 3.60 -29.81 -14.19
CA GLY A 62 4.36 -29.49 -15.40
C GLY A 62 5.25 -28.24 -15.32
N ARG A 63 5.24 -27.51 -14.21
CA ARG A 63 5.99 -26.27 -14.01
C ARG A 63 7.49 -26.52 -13.75
N LYS A 64 8.39 -26.06 -14.64
CA LYS A 64 9.84 -26.21 -14.45
C LYS A 64 10.71 -24.98 -14.75
N SER A 65 10.21 -23.92 -15.39
CA SER A 65 10.95 -22.69 -15.67
C SER A 65 10.02 -21.52 -16.00
N ASP A 66 10.46 -20.28 -15.80
CA ASP A 66 9.65 -19.05 -16.04
C ASP A 66 9.17 -18.94 -17.50
N VAL A 67 9.97 -19.38 -18.48
CA VAL A 67 9.58 -19.37 -19.89
C VAL A 67 8.52 -20.43 -20.19
N ASN A 68 8.68 -21.64 -19.63
CA ASN A 68 7.69 -22.69 -19.74
C ASN A 68 6.40 -22.33 -19.02
N ASP A 69 6.49 -21.57 -17.91
CA ASP A 69 5.35 -21.09 -17.15
C ASP A 69 4.48 -20.13 -17.97
N SER A 70 5.06 -19.16 -18.66
CA SER A 70 4.30 -18.21 -19.48
C SER A 70 3.61 -18.87 -20.68
N THR A 71 4.31 -19.76 -21.37
CA THR A 71 3.75 -20.52 -22.48
C THR A 71 2.62 -21.44 -22.00
N TRP A 72 2.81 -22.06 -20.87
CA TRP A 72 1.84 -22.97 -20.29
C TRP A 72 0.59 -22.24 -19.79
N LEU A 73 0.74 -21.07 -19.12
CA LEU A 73 -0.38 -20.22 -18.75
C LEU A 73 -1.18 -19.74 -19.97
N ALA A 74 -0.49 -19.41 -21.07
CA ALA A 74 -1.15 -19.03 -22.31
C ALA A 74 -1.97 -20.20 -22.91
N GLN A 75 -1.46 -21.43 -22.86
CA GLN A 75 -2.19 -22.63 -23.28
C GLN A 75 -3.42 -22.89 -22.41
N LEU A 76 -3.28 -22.79 -21.10
CA LEU A 76 -4.42 -22.96 -20.19
C LEU A 76 -5.50 -21.88 -20.42
N ALA A 77 -5.10 -20.63 -20.68
CA ALA A 77 -6.01 -19.55 -21.02
C ALA A 77 -6.77 -19.85 -22.34
N ALA A 78 -6.05 -20.33 -23.35
CA ALA A 78 -6.65 -20.69 -24.64
C ALA A 78 -7.70 -21.82 -24.55
N HIS A 79 -7.60 -22.66 -23.52
CA HIS A 79 -8.55 -23.71 -23.21
C HIS A 79 -9.61 -23.38 -22.17
N ASP A 80 -9.66 -22.10 -21.74
CA ASP A 80 -10.60 -21.60 -20.71
C ASP A 80 -10.50 -22.36 -19.36
N LEU A 81 -9.30 -22.83 -19.04
CA LEU A 81 -9.03 -23.61 -17.81
C LEU A 81 -8.60 -22.73 -16.63
N LEU A 82 -8.54 -21.42 -16.80
CA LEU A 82 -8.11 -20.47 -15.79
C LEU A 82 -9.28 -19.66 -15.21
N HIS A 83 -9.23 -19.45 -13.92
CA HIS A 83 -10.18 -18.60 -13.22
C HIS A 83 -9.48 -17.36 -12.67
N GLY A 84 -9.86 -16.19 -13.16
CA GLY A 84 -9.31 -14.91 -12.72
C GLY A 84 -9.69 -14.58 -11.28
N SER A 85 -8.78 -13.95 -10.57
CA SER A 85 -9.05 -13.36 -9.26
C SER A 85 -9.88 -12.09 -9.41
N PHE A 86 -10.82 -11.88 -8.51
CA PHE A 86 -11.56 -10.61 -8.47
C PHE A 86 -10.66 -9.47 -8.02
N ILE A 87 -10.54 -8.44 -8.84
CA ILE A 87 -9.84 -7.19 -8.52
C ILE A 87 -10.89 -6.09 -8.34
N PRO A 88 -10.95 -5.45 -7.18
CA PRO A 88 -11.91 -4.38 -6.97
C PRO A 88 -11.68 -3.22 -7.94
N PRO A 89 -12.73 -2.52 -8.37
CA PRO A 89 -12.61 -1.31 -9.17
C PRO A 89 -11.75 -0.23 -8.50
N GLU A 90 -11.15 0.64 -9.30
CA GLU A 90 -10.22 1.67 -8.82
C GLU A 90 -10.73 2.49 -7.62
N PRO A 91 -11.98 3.00 -7.58
CA PRO A 91 -12.46 3.75 -6.42
C PRO A 91 -12.41 2.95 -5.12
N ILE A 92 -12.72 1.65 -5.18
CA ILE A 92 -12.65 0.76 -4.02
C ILE A 92 -11.20 0.51 -3.59
N ARG A 93 -10.29 0.37 -4.56
CA ARG A 93 -8.84 0.23 -4.28
C ARG A 93 -8.28 1.48 -3.59
N GLN A 94 -8.68 2.68 -4.06
CA GLN A 94 -8.28 3.95 -3.45
C GLN A 94 -8.78 4.07 -2.01
N LEU A 95 -10.05 3.73 -1.74
CA LEU A 95 -10.60 3.72 -0.39
C LEU A 95 -9.85 2.76 0.54
N ARG A 96 -9.53 1.55 0.07
CA ARG A 96 -8.73 0.57 0.84
C ARG A 96 -7.33 1.10 1.16
N THR A 97 -6.67 1.71 0.17
CA THR A 97 -5.34 2.31 0.37
C THR A 97 -5.39 3.43 1.39
N ARG A 98 -6.38 4.33 1.29
CA ARG A 98 -6.59 5.40 2.27
C ARG A 98 -6.83 4.85 3.67
N SER A 99 -7.68 3.84 3.81
CA SER A 99 -7.96 3.20 5.10
C SER A 99 -6.70 2.57 5.71
N ALA A 100 -5.90 1.89 4.91
CA ALA A 100 -4.63 1.32 5.35
C ALA A 100 -3.65 2.40 5.84
N MET A 101 -3.50 3.50 5.08
CA MET A 101 -2.65 4.64 5.48
C MET A 101 -3.10 5.28 6.79
N VAL A 102 -4.41 5.45 7.00
CA VAL A 102 -4.96 5.97 8.26
C VAL A 102 -4.64 5.02 9.42
N HIS A 103 -4.79 3.73 9.20
CA HIS A 103 -4.48 2.71 10.21
C HIS A 103 -2.98 2.70 10.57
N ASP A 104 -2.10 2.76 9.58
CA ASP A 104 -0.65 2.80 9.80
C ASP A 104 -0.22 4.08 10.53
N ARG A 105 -0.81 5.22 10.17
CA ARG A 105 -0.63 6.46 10.92
C ARG A 105 -1.00 6.30 12.39
N THR A 106 -2.15 5.71 12.68
CA THR A 106 -2.62 5.47 14.05
C THR A 106 -1.63 4.59 14.83
N LYS A 107 -1.10 3.52 14.20
CA LYS A 107 -0.07 2.68 14.82
C LYS A 107 1.18 3.46 15.19
N VAL A 108 1.63 4.37 14.31
CA VAL A 108 2.81 5.22 14.60
C VAL A 108 2.55 6.09 15.81
N TYR A 109 1.39 6.75 15.91
CA TYR A 109 1.04 7.56 17.08
C TYR A 109 0.97 6.74 18.36
N GLN A 110 0.39 5.56 18.34
CA GLN A 110 0.37 4.67 19.51
C GLN A 110 1.78 4.25 19.95
N ARG A 111 2.72 4.06 19.00
CA ARG A 111 4.12 3.79 19.32
C ARG A 111 4.81 4.97 19.98
N ILE A 112 4.56 6.20 19.48
CA ILE A 112 5.09 7.43 20.08
C ILE A 112 4.55 7.59 21.50
N GLU A 113 3.24 7.41 21.72
CA GLU A 113 2.62 7.50 23.03
C GLU A 113 3.24 6.52 24.03
N LYS A 114 3.40 5.25 23.64
CA LYS A 114 4.07 4.23 24.47
C LYS A 114 5.52 4.60 24.82
N LEU A 115 6.26 5.17 23.87
CA LEU A 115 7.62 5.64 24.09
C LEU A 115 7.67 6.78 25.11
N LEU A 116 6.78 7.74 25.01
CA LEU A 116 6.67 8.87 25.95
C LEU A 116 6.27 8.38 27.34
N GLU A 117 5.27 7.50 27.43
CA GLU A 117 4.84 6.92 28.71
C GLU A 117 5.96 6.11 29.38
N SER A 118 6.73 5.33 28.62
CA SER A 118 7.88 4.62 29.17
C SER A 118 9.00 5.54 29.68
N SER A 119 9.02 6.78 29.20
CA SER A 119 9.93 7.82 29.66
C SER A 119 9.31 8.74 30.75
N GLY A 120 8.15 8.37 31.30
CA GLY A 120 7.44 9.14 32.32
C GLY A 120 6.70 10.37 31.79
N ILE A 121 6.55 10.53 30.47
CA ILE A 121 5.91 11.67 29.84
C ILE A 121 4.52 11.27 29.34
N LYS A 122 3.47 11.80 29.94
CA LYS A 122 2.08 11.58 29.52
C LYS A 122 1.58 12.77 28.69
N LEU A 123 1.93 12.84 27.43
CA LEU A 123 1.58 13.95 26.55
C LEU A 123 0.06 14.06 26.33
N SER A 124 -0.67 12.96 26.37
CA SER A 124 -2.14 12.93 26.30
C SER A 124 -2.85 13.62 27.45
N ALA A 125 -2.14 13.93 28.55
CA ALA A 125 -2.70 14.71 29.66
C ALA A 125 -2.74 16.22 29.35
N VAL A 126 -1.95 16.73 28.43
CA VAL A 126 -1.83 18.16 28.10
C VAL A 126 -2.24 18.49 26.67
N ALA A 127 -2.31 17.49 25.79
CA ALA A 127 -2.72 17.64 24.38
C ALA A 127 -3.86 16.67 24.08
N SER A 128 -4.99 17.19 23.62
CA SER A 128 -6.17 16.39 23.27
C SER A 128 -5.92 15.39 22.11
N THR A 129 -4.87 15.60 21.34
CA THR A 129 -4.44 14.71 20.24
C THR A 129 -2.96 14.87 19.95
N LEU A 130 -2.26 13.74 19.74
CA LEU A 130 -0.86 13.72 19.32
C LEU A 130 -0.65 14.24 17.89
N ILE A 131 -1.74 14.46 17.14
CA ILE A 131 -1.71 14.90 15.73
C ILE A 131 -1.76 16.45 15.64
N GLY A 132 -2.19 17.12 16.69
CA GLY A 132 -2.36 18.57 16.73
C GLY A 132 -1.04 19.34 16.59
N VAL A 133 -1.14 20.60 16.19
CA VAL A 133 0.02 21.49 16.02
C VAL A 133 0.83 21.60 17.32
N SER A 134 0.15 21.83 18.44
CA SER A 134 0.80 21.93 19.76
C SER A 134 1.54 20.65 20.13
N ALA A 135 0.92 19.48 19.94
CA ALA A 135 1.58 18.21 20.24
C ALA A 135 2.82 17.97 19.37
N ARG A 136 2.78 18.38 18.10
CA ARG A 136 3.97 18.30 17.22
C ARG A 136 5.10 19.19 17.71
N HIS A 137 4.82 20.43 18.06
CA HIS A 137 5.82 21.35 18.61
C HIS A 137 6.44 20.80 19.90
N MET A 138 5.63 20.21 20.79
CA MET A 138 6.13 19.55 22.00
C MET A 138 7.00 18.34 21.68
N LEU A 139 6.61 17.50 20.71
CA LEU A 139 7.38 16.34 20.27
C LEU A 139 8.72 16.74 19.63
N ASP A 140 8.72 17.79 18.81
CA ASP A 140 9.93 18.32 18.19
C ASP A 140 10.90 18.88 19.24
N ALA A 141 10.39 19.61 20.24
CA ALA A 141 11.17 20.12 21.35
C ALA A 141 11.74 18.98 22.21
N LEU A 142 10.93 17.97 22.52
CA LEU A 142 11.38 16.76 23.23
C LEU A 142 12.49 16.02 22.46
N ALA A 143 12.36 15.92 21.15
CA ALA A 143 13.37 15.30 20.29
C ALA A 143 14.66 16.14 20.24
N ALA A 144 14.55 17.46 20.32
CA ALA A 144 15.68 18.39 20.42
C ALA A 144 16.36 18.38 21.81
N GLY A 145 15.79 17.67 22.78
CA GLY A 145 16.38 17.54 24.13
C GLY A 145 15.72 18.39 25.20
N GLU A 146 14.65 19.14 24.90
CA GLU A 146 13.90 19.88 25.89
C GLU A 146 13.28 18.92 26.92
N ARG A 147 13.40 19.25 28.22
CA ARG A 147 12.87 18.43 29.32
C ARG A 147 12.10 19.26 30.35
N ASP A 148 12.09 20.58 30.23
CA ASP A 148 11.35 21.45 31.15
C ASP A 148 9.83 21.33 30.88
N PRO A 149 9.03 20.86 31.86
CA PRO A 149 7.58 20.73 31.69
C PRO A 149 6.88 22.07 31.45
N GLN A 150 7.39 23.17 31.99
CA GLN A 150 6.83 24.51 31.83
C GLN A 150 7.00 25.00 30.38
N VAL A 151 8.19 24.79 29.81
CA VAL A 151 8.49 25.17 28.43
C VAL A 151 7.59 24.37 27.48
N LEU A 152 7.47 23.07 27.71
CA LEU A 152 6.60 22.19 26.89
C LEU A 152 5.11 22.60 27.02
N ALA A 153 4.63 22.87 28.21
CA ALA A 153 3.25 23.31 28.45
C ALA A 153 2.92 24.65 27.77
N ASN A 154 3.86 25.58 27.71
CA ASN A 154 3.70 26.85 27.02
C ASN A 154 3.61 26.74 25.49
N MET A 155 4.00 25.61 24.92
CA MET A 155 3.82 25.31 23.48
C MET A 155 2.40 24.90 23.15
N ALA A 156 1.55 24.63 24.14
CA ALA A 156 0.14 24.37 23.92
C ALA A 156 -0.55 25.63 23.35
N ALA A 157 -1.31 25.50 22.26
CA ALA A 157 -2.09 26.62 21.74
C ALA A 157 -3.12 27.07 22.79
N PRO A 158 -3.44 28.36 22.87
CA PRO A 158 -4.48 28.89 23.79
C PRO A 158 -5.81 28.13 23.52
N GLY A 159 -6.32 27.41 24.53
CA GLY A 159 -7.51 26.57 24.44
C GLY A 159 -7.27 25.06 24.44
N ALA A 160 -6.01 24.58 24.38
CA ALA A 160 -5.66 23.16 24.48
C ALA A 160 -5.40 22.66 25.90
N VAL A 161 -5.28 23.60 26.88
CA VAL A 161 -5.11 23.28 28.30
C VAL A 161 -6.51 22.97 28.85
N GLN A 162 -6.88 21.72 29.03
CA GLN A 162 -7.98 21.35 29.89
C GLN A 162 -7.56 21.72 31.33
N ASP A 163 -8.35 22.56 32.00
CA ASP A 163 -8.17 22.90 33.41
C ASP A 163 -8.15 21.58 34.24
N PRO A 164 -7.04 21.26 34.93
CA PRO A 164 -6.95 20.03 35.72
C PRO A 164 -7.85 20.06 36.97
N ARG A 165 -8.63 21.13 37.20
CA ARG A 165 -9.52 21.31 38.35
C ARG A 165 -11.01 21.19 38.03
N ALA A 166 -11.38 20.77 36.79
CA ALA A 166 -12.76 20.58 36.43
C ALA A 166 -13.17 19.10 36.64
N HIS A 167 -13.08 18.64 37.90
CA HIS A 167 -13.78 17.46 38.43
C HIS A 167 -14.02 17.66 39.94
#